data_3c5d13d37b5dcc5dc01793001e1eccf7
#
_entry.id   3c5d13d37b5dcc5dc01793001e1eccf7
#
_cell.length_a   1.000
_cell.length_b   1.000
_cell.length_c   1.000
_cell.angle_alpha   90.00
_cell.angle_beta   90.00
_cell.angle_gamma   90.00
#
_symmetry.space_group_name_H-M   'P 1'
#
loop_
_entity.id
_entity.type
_entity.pdbx_description
1 polymer ?
#
loop_
_entity_poly.entity_id
_entity_poly.type
_entity_poly.pdbx_seq_one_letter_code
_entity_poly.pdbx_strand_id
1 'polypeptide(L)'
;RIEKKGQNMSLGLIYKNAAHIFDEVEKKTPYLEYPLFQKTGIVTSAFSTRLGGVSEGYYSSLNLSFDRGDDPARVLENFKRIGASMGVAVEDMVLSKQTHTTNVRVVTEEDK
;
A
#
# COMPACT_ATOMS: atom_id res chain seq x y z
N ARG A 1 -16.89 -7.95 -8.64
CA ARG A 1 -16.82 -7.37 -7.29
C ARG A 1 -16.80 -8.48 -6.25
N ILE A 2 -15.90 -8.39 -5.32
CA ILE A 2 -15.85 -9.28 -4.16
C ILE A 2 -16.44 -8.54 -2.97
N GLU A 3 -17.48 -9.12 -2.37
CA GLU A 3 -18.09 -8.60 -1.16
C GLU A 3 -17.55 -9.35 0.05
N LYS A 4 -17.11 -8.62 1.05
CA LYS A 4 -16.75 -9.18 2.35
C LYS A 4 -17.96 -9.19 3.25
N LYS A 5 -18.34 -10.39 3.69
CA LYS A 5 -19.48 -10.58 4.58
C LYS A 5 -19.24 -9.86 5.91
N GLY A 6 -20.16 -8.99 6.30
CA GLY A 6 -20.10 -8.25 7.54
C GLY A 6 -19.34 -6.92 7.49
N GLN A 7 -18.86 -6.52 6.33
CA GLN A 7 -18.28 -5.19 6.13
C GLN A 7 -19.26 -4.25 5.44
N ASN A 8 -19.43 -3.04 6.01
CA ASN A 8 -20.36 -2.04 5.50
C ASN A 8 -19.76 -1.15 4.41
N MET A 9 -18.45 -1.25 4.17
CA MET A 9 -17.71 -0.41 3.24
C MET A 9 -16.93 -1.24 2.24
N SER A 10 -16.83 -0.70 1.05
CA SER A 10 -15.99 -1.23 0.00
C SER A 10 -15.17 -0.08 -0.60
N LEU A 11 -13.96 -0.36 -1.06
CA LEU A 11 -13.15 0.60 -1.80
C LEU A 11 -13.71 0.85 -3.21
N GLY A 12 -14.84 0.25 -3.57
CA GLY A 12 -15.44 0.37 -4.89
C GLY A 12 -14.69 -0.40 -5.98
N LEU A 13 -13.82 -1.33 -5.60
CA LEU A 13 -13.05 -2.13 -6.54
C LEU A 13 -13.92 -3.18 -7.21
N ILE A 14 -13.72 -3.36 -8.50
CA ILE A 14 -14.40 -4.36 -9.32
C ILE A 14 -13.37 -5.39 -9.77
N TYR A 15 -13.59 -6.64 -9.38
CA TYR A 15 -12.74 -7.75 -9.77
C TYR A 15 -13.31 -8.44 -11.01
N LYS A 16 -12.48 -8.57 -12.03
CA LYS A 16 -12.90 -9.17 -13.32
C LYS A 16 -13.01 -10.70 -13.29
N ASN A 17 -12.55 -11.32 -12.24
CA ASN A 17 -12.64 -12.76 -12.05
C ASN A 17 -12.98 -13.08 -10.60
N ALA A 18 -13.27 -14.35 -10.32
CA ALA A 18 -13.62 -14.81 -8.97
C ALA A 18 -12.41 -15.09 -8.07
N ALA A 19 -11.19 -14.87 -8.54
CA ALA A 19 -9.99 -15.11 -7.72
C ALA A 19 -9.87 -14.08 -6.61
N HIS A 20 -9.73 -14.56 -5.39
CA HIS A 20 -9.51 -13.72 -4.22
C HIS A 20 -8.00 -13.56 -3.99
N ILE A 21 -7.40 -12.56 -4.63
CA ILE A 21 -5.96 -12.30 -4.57
C ILE A 21 -5.62 -11.33 -3.43
N PHE A 22 -6.47 -10.32 -3.20
CA PHE A 22 -6.25 -9.26 -2.23
C PHE A 22 -7.35 -9.22 -1.18
N ASP A 23 -6.98 -8.84 0.03
CA ASP A 23 -7.91 -8.36 1.05
C ASP A 23 -7.89 -6.83 1.07
N GLU A 24 -9.07 -6.22 1.07
CA GLU A 24 -9.23 -4.79 1.22
C GLU A 24 -9.15 -4.41 2.71
N VAL A 25 -8.25 -3.49 3.06
CA VAL A 25 -8.14 -2.95 4.42
C VAL A 25 -8.69 -1.53 4.43
N GLU A 26 -9.87 -1.37 5.01
CA GLU A 26 -10.62 -0.12 5.03
C GLU A 26 -10.30 0.68 6.30
N LYS A 27 -9.15 1.33 6.32
CA LYS A 27 -8.70 2.24 7.37
C LYS A 27 -8.67 3.67 6.85
N LYS A 28 -8.25 4.60 7.70
CA LYS A 28 -8.09 6.02 7.33
C LYS A 28 -7.19 6.20 6.11
N THR A 29 -6.16 5.37 5.98
CA THR A 29 -5.35 5.24 4.77
C THR A 29 -5.51 3.80 4.26
N PRO A 30 -6.46 3.55 3.36
CA PRO A 30 -6.79 2.19 2.95
C PRO A 30 -5.74 1.59 2.02
N TYR A 31 -5.60 0.28 2.09
CA TYR A 31 -4.68 -0.49 1.25
C TYR A 31 -5.21 -1.90 1.00
N LEU A 32 -4.55 -2.61 0.08
CA LEU A 32 -4.81 -4.03 -0.20
C LEU A 32 -3.71 -4.87 0.44
N GLU A 33 -4.08 -6.01 1.02
CA GLU A 33 -3.15 -7.00 1.55
C GLU A 33 -3.13 -8.24 0.68
N TYR A 34 -1.99 -8.92 0.69
CA TYR A 34 -1.87 -10.26 0.13
C TYR A 34 -2.09 -11.30 1.23
N PRO A 35 -3.21 -12.05 1.22
CA PRO A 35 -3.50 -13.02 2.27
C PRO A 35 -2.40 -14.08 2.46
N LEU A 36 -1.74 -14.48 1.37
CA LEU A 36 -0.65 -15.46 1.41
C LEU A 36 0.55 -14.96 2.21
N PHE A 37 0.88 -13.67 2.11
CA PHE A 37 1.96 -13.08 2.91
C PHE A 37 1.56 -12.95 4.38
N GLN A 38 0.31 -12.59 4.66
CA GLN A 38 -0.19 -12.51 6.03
C GLN A 38 -0.13 -13.85 6.76
N LYS A 39 -0.38 -14.95 6.05
CA LYS A 39 -0.30 -16.31 6.62
C LYS A 39 1.10 -16.70 7.09
N THR A 40 2.14 -16.09 6.54
CA THR A 40 3.52 -16.39 6.96
C THR A 40 3.84 -15.87 8.36
N GLY A 41 3.19 -14.78 8.79
CA GLY A 41 3.44 -14.13 10.06
C GLY A 41 4.79 -13.41 10.17
N ILE A 42 5.59 -13.38 9.11
CA ILE A 42 6.94 -12.79 9.12
C ILE A 42 7.05 -11.50 8.33
N VAL A 43 6.07 -11.18 7.50
CA VAL A 43 6.05 -9.95 6.70
C VAL A 43 4.68 -9.28 6.78
N THR A 44 4.70 -7.95 6.71
CA THR A 44 3.52 -7.13 6.46
C THR A 44 3.64 -6.58 5.05
N SER A 45 2.66 -6.86 4.21
CA SER A 45 2.63 -6.38 2.84
C SER A 45 1.43 -5.47 2.61
N ALA A 46 1.60 -4.50 1.74
CA ALA A 46 0.49 -3.66 1.33
C ALA A 46 0.66 -3.21 -0.12
N PHE A 47 -0.46 -3.11 -0.80
CA PHE A 47 -0.58 -2.39 -2.06
C PHE A 47 -1.42 -1.15 -1.78
N SER A 48 -0.80 0.03 -1.81
CA SER A 48 -1.47 1.30 -1.48
C SER A 48 -2.55 1.65 -2.49
N THR A 49 -3.53 2.41 -2.02
CA THR A 49 -4.48 3.10 -2.90
C THR A 49 -4.05 4.56 -3.04
N ARG A 50 -4.81 5.35 -3.78
CA ARG A 50 -4.57 6.80 -3.85
C ARG A 50 -5.19 7.58 -2.69
N LEU A 51 -5.88 6.93 -1.77
CA LEU A 51 -6.68 7.57 -0.74
C LEU A 51 -5.94 7.73 0.59
N GLY A 52 -6.29 8.76 1.34
CA GLY A 52 -5.84 8.95 2.71
C GLY A 52 -4.55 9.76 2.89
N GLY A 53 -4.04 10.36 1.82
CA GLY A 53 -2.84 11.20 1.87
C GLY A 53 -3.12 12.68 1.98
N VAL A 54 -2.05 13.48 1.91
CA VAL A 54 -2.07 14.95 2.00
C VAL A 54 -1.65 15.65 0.72
N SER A 55 -1.24 14.91 -0.30
CA SER A 55 -0.88 15.49 -1.58
C SER A 55 -2.11 16.04 -2.31
N GLU A 56 -1.92 17.08 -3.09
CA GLU A 56 -2.99 17.82 -3.74
C GLU A 56 -2.86 17.81 -5.25
N GLY A 57 -3.93 18.23 -5.93
CA GLY A 57 -3.95 18.37 -7.38
C GLY A 57 -3.69 17.05 -8.08
N TYR A 58 -2.73 17.05 -8.99
CA TYR A 58 -2.35 15.88 -9.78
C TYR A 58 -1.89 14.70 -8.91
N TYR A 59 -1.30 14.97 -7.74
CA TYR A 59 -0.77 13.97 -6.82
C TYR A 59 -1.78 13.48 -5.79
N SER A 60 -3.02 13.91 -5.87
CA SER A 60 -4.05 13.65 -4.85
C SER A 60 -4.42 12.17 -4.77
N SER A 61 -4.32 11.59 -3.59
CA SER A 61 -3.88 12.21 -2.34
C SER A 61 -2.67 11.49 -1.72
N LEU A 62 -2.51 10.19 -1.91
CA LEU A 62 -1.47 9.36 -1.31
C LEU A 62 -0.31 9.13 -2.29
N ASN A 63 0.35 10.20 -2.71
CA ASN A 63 1.56 10.05 -3.51
C ASN A 63 2.71 9.54 -2.63
N LEU A 64 3.31 8.44 -3.02
CA LEU A 64 4.42 7.78 -2.33
C LEU A 64 5.71 7.81 -3.17
N SER A 65 5.83 8.76 -4.08
CA SER A 65 7.01 8.91 -4.93
C SER A 65 7.66 10.26 -4.74
N PHE A 66 8.92 10.27 -4.34
CA PHE A 66 9.73 11.48 -4.24
C PHE A 66 10.20 12.01 -5.61
N ASP A 67 10.11 11.19 -6.65
CA ASP A 67 10.68 11.50 -7.98
C ASP A 67 9.68 12.15 -8.95
N ARG A 68 8.48 12.50 -8.48
CA ARG A 68 7.41 12.97 -9.33
C ARG A 68 7.18 14.49 -9.31
N GLY A 69 7.94 15.22 -8.49
CA GLY A 69 7.82 16.67 -8.39
C GLY A 69 6.85 17.17 -7.32
N ASP A 70 6.30 16.29 -6.48
CA ASP A 70 5.52 16.69 -5.31
C ASP A 70 6.43 17.23 -4.20
N ASP A 71 5.83 17.95 -3.25
CA ASP A 71 6.53 18.40 -2.05
C ASP A 71 7.04 17.20 -1.22
N PRO A 72 8.36 17.09 -0.99
CA PRO A 72 8.91 15.97 -0.21
C PRO A 72 8.30 15.84 1.19
N ALA A 73 7.92 16.94 1.82
CA ALA A 73 7.28 16.90 3.14
C ALA A 73 5.90 16.22 3.08
N ARG A 74 5.14 16.44 2.01
CA ARG A 74 3.86 15.77 1.79
C ARG A 74 4.05 14.29 1.51
N VAL A 75 5.03 13.95 0.69
CA VAL A 75 5.33 12.54 0.40
C VAL A 75 5.74 11.80 1.67
N LEU A 76 6.58 12.40 2.51
CA LEU A 76 6.97 11.81 3.80
C LEU A 76 5.76 11.64 4.72
N GLU A 77 4.87 12.61 4.80
CA GLU A 77 3.64 12.51 5.58
C GLU A 77 2.75 11.36 5.06
N ASN A 78 2.68 11.18 3.75
CA ASN A 78 1.95 10.07 3.14
C ASN A 78 2.52 8.72 3.56
N PHE A 79 3.84 8.57 3.59
CA PHE A 79 4.50 7.36 4.10
C PHE A 79 4.17 7.11 5.58
N LYS A 80 4.18 8.15 6.40
CA LYS A 80 3.78 8.03 7.81
C LYS A 80 2.34 7.57 7.97
N ARG A 81 1.44 8.06 7.14
CA ARG A 81 0.02 7.69 7.20
C ARG A 81 -0.23 6.24 6.82
N ILE A 82 0.36 5.78 5.72
CA ILE A 82 0.21 4.37 5.36
C ILE A 82 0.92 3.46 6.36
N GLY A 83 2.07 3.86 6.85
CA GLY A 83 2.77 3.15 7.92
C GLY A 83 1.94 3.01 9.18
N ALA A 84 1.29 4.07 9.62
CA ALA A 84 0.39 4.03 10.77
C ALA A 84 -0.79 3.08 10.55
N SER A 85 -1.36 3.05 9.34
CA SER A 85 -2.43 2.11 8.99
C SER A 85 -1.97 0.65 9.01
N MET A 86 -0.74 0.39 8.62
CA MET A 86 -0.14 -0.95 8.61
C MET A 86 0.46 -1.38 9.95
N GLY A 87 0.67 -0.44 10.88
CA GLY A 87 1.42 -0.67 12.11
C GLY A 87 2.93 -0.81 11.89
N VAL A 88 3.48 -0.15 10.86
CA VAL A 88 4.89 -0.20 10.48
C VAL A 88 5.50 1.20 10.49
N ALA A 89 6.68 1.34 11.08
CA ALA A 89 7.44 2.59 11.02
C ALA A 89 8.02 2.80 9.61
N VAL A 90 8.18 4.05 9.20
CA VAL A 90 8.72 4.38 7.86
C VAL A 90 10.12 3.78 7.67
N GLU A 91 10.93 3.79 8.73
CA GLU A 91 12.28 3.24 8.74
C GLU A 91 12.35 1.73 8.49
N ASP A 92 11.24 1.03 8.73
CA ASP A 92 11.13 -0.41 8.54
C ASP A 92 10.53 -0.81 7.18
N MET A 93 10.24 0.18 6.34
CA MET A 93 9.67 -0.07 5.02
C MET A 93 10.76 -0.32 3.99
N VAL A 94 10.53 -1.33 3.15
CA VAL A 94 11.33 -1.56 1.95
C VAL A 94 10.44 -1.37 0.73
N LEU A 95 10.90 -0.55 -0.19
CA LEU A 95 10.18 -0.21 -1.41
C LEU A 95 10.95 -0.71 -2.63
N SER A 96 10.22 -1.24 -3.60
CA SER A 96 10.83 -1.60 -4.86
C SER A 96 10.71 -0.44 -5.86
N LYS A 97 11.78 -0.18 -6.60
CA LYS A 97 11.70 0.65 -7.80
C LYS A 97 11.27 -0.24 -8.96
N GLN A 98 10.05 -0.02 -9.44
CA GLN A 98 9.54 -0.83 -10.55
C GLN A 98 10.27 -0.50 -11.85
N THR A 99 10.82 -1.54 -12.49
CA THR A 99 11.56 -1.43 -13.76
C THR A 99 10.94 -2.26 -14.87
N HIS A 100 9.78 -2.89 -14.64
CA HIS A 100 9.07 -3.76 -15.57
C HIS A 100 9.93 -4.93 -16.08
N THR A 101 10.67 -5.53 -15.16
CA THR A 101 11.53 -6.70 -15.42
C THR A 101 11.05 -7.90 -14.60
N THR A 102 11.70 -9.05 -14.80
CA THR A 102 11.43 -10.28 -14.05
C THR A 102 12.43 -10.53 -12.93
N ASN A 103 13.20 -9.52 -12.56
CA ASN A 103 14.20 -9.63 -11.49
C ASN A 103 13.52 -9.90 -10.15
N VAL A 104 14.09 -10.83 -9.41
CA VAL A 104 13.69 -11.16 -8.04
C VAL A 104 14.85 -10.82 -7.10
N ARG A 105 14.56 -10.09 -6.04
CA ARG A 105 15.53 -9.75 -5.01
C ARG A 105 15.07 -10.26 -3.65
N VAL A 106 15.96 -10.93 -2.94
CA VAL A 106 15.75 -11.28 -1.54
C VAL A 106 16.03 -10.04 -0.69
N VAL A 107 15.06 -9.64 0.11
CA VAL A 107 15.13 -8.44 0.96
C VAL A 107 15.68 -8.83 2.33
N THR A 108 16.60 -8.01 2.85
CA THR A 108 17.22 -8.19 4.16
C THR A 108 17.15 -6.90 4.98
N GLU A 109 17.61 -6.93 6.22
CA GLU A 109 17.69 -5.74 7.09
C GLU A 109 18.52 -4.59 6.49
N GLU A 110 19.46 -4.91 5.62
CA GLU A 110 20.32 -3.92 4.95
C GLU A 110 19.59 -3.10 3.88
N ASP A 111 18.39 -3.50 3.51
CA ASP A 111 17.58 -2.84 2.49
C ASP A 111 16.64 -1.76 3.05
N LYS A 112 16.64 -1.56 4.37
CA LYS A 112 15.81 -0.56 5.07
C LYS A 112 16.36 0.87 4.93
#